data_470d12050d8ed1b9af489e037a961add
#
_entry.id   470d12050d8ed1b9af489e037a961add
#
_cell.length_a   1.000
_cell.length_b   1.000
_cell.length_c   1.000
_cell.angle_alpha   90.00
_cell.angle_beta   90.00
_cell.angle_gamma   90.00
#
_symmetry.space_group_name_H-M   'P 1'
#
loop_
_entity.id
_entity.type
_entity.pdbx_description
1 polymer ?
#
loop_
_entity_poly.entity_id
_entity_poly.type
_entity_poly.pdbx_seq_one_letter_code
_entity_poly.pdbx_strand_id
1 'polypeptide(L)'
;MWNLIEDLKYGKIREKIVVCFLNKDIFKDDKLRLYSNQKKQVDFRNEEIVGELKSRTNKHNAYPTTFFGYNKIKYLIDEDDKRVWKFYFLFTDGLYVWTYNKDQYEVRDYQHKERGIIPQVYVDIKYLEKISSNITSNSCLPSDWEDFIN
;
A
#
# COMPACT_ATOMS: atom_id res chain seq x y z
N MET A 1 -6.02 19.07 -13.61
CA MET A 1 -5.90 19.73 -12.29
C MET A 1 -5.99 18.68 -11.17
N TRP A 2 -5.09 18.74 -10.23
CA TRP A 2 -5.10 17.83 -9.10
C TRP A 2 -6.28 18.14 -8.17
N ASN A 3 -7.04 17.11 -7.80
CA ASN A 3 -8.18 17.24 -6.90
C ASN A 3 -7.99 16.31 -5.70
N LEU A 4 -7.67 16.89 -4.54
CA LEU A 4 -7.38 16.14 -3.32
C LEU A 4 -8.53 15.25 -2.87
N ILE A 5 -9.78 15.75 -2.97
CA ILE A 5 -10.96 14.99 -2.53
C ILE A 5 -11.16 13.73 -3.40
N GLU A 6 -11.02 13.88 -4.72
CA GLU A 6 -11.13 12.75 -5.65
C GLU A 6 -10.00 11.75 -5.46
N ASP A 7 -8.78 12.23 -5.23
CA ASP A 7 -7.62 11.37 -4.97
C ASP A 7 -7.79 10.56 -3.68
N LEU A 8 -8.32 11.18 -2.62
CA LEU A 8 -8.59 10.49 -1.36
C LEU A 8 -9.67 9.43 -1.53
N LYS A 9 -10.74 9.73 -2.28
CA LYS A 9 -11.80 8.75 -2.59
C LYS A 9 -11.26 7.59 -3.40
N TYR A 10 -10.45 7.88 -4.40
CA TYR A 10 -9.81 6.87 -5.25
C TYR A 10 -8.93 5.94 -4.39
N GLY A 11 -8.10 6.50 -3.51
CA GLY A 11 -7.25 5.75 -2.63
C GLY A 11 -8.02 4.82 -1.69
N LYS A 12 -9.10 5.32 -1.08
CA LYS A 12 -9.95 4.52 -0.19
C LYS A 12 -10.65 3.38 -0.91
N ILE A 13 -11.11 3.61 -2.14
CA ILE A 13 -11.72 2.55 -2.96
C ILE A 13 -10.67 1.48 -3.28
N ARG A 14 -9.46 1.86 -3.64
CA ARG A 14 -8.37 0.92 -3.93
C ARG A 14 -7.99 0.11 -2.70
N GLU A 15 -7.95 0.71 -1.52
CA GLU A 15 -7.74 -0.02 -0.26
C GLU A 15 -8.80 -1.11 -0.07
N LYS A 16 -10.07 -0.79 -0.28
CA LYS A 16 -11.18 -1.75 -0.15
C LYS A 16 -11.05 -2.88 -1.18
N ILE A 17 -10.71 -2.56 -2.42
CA ILE A 17 -10.51 -3.55 -3.48
C ILE A 17 -9.40 -4.54 -3.07
N VAL A 18 -8.27 -4.03 -2.61
CA VAL A 18 -7.13 -4.86 -2.23
C VAL A 18 -7.44 -5.69 -0.99
N VAL A 19 -8.01 -5.11 0.04
CA VAL A 19 -8.36 -5.85 1.27
C VAL A 19 -9.40 -6.92 0.98
N CYS A 20 -10.40 -6.62 0.16
CA CYS A 20 -11.39 -7.61 -0.27
C CYS A 20 -10.71 -8.80 -0.97
N PHE A 21 -9.84 -8.53 -1.93
CA PHE A 21 -9.09 -9.57 -2.64
C PHE A 21 -8.23 -10.40 -1.68
N LEU A 22 -7.46 -9.76 -0.82
CA LEU A 22 -6.55 -10.44 0.11
C LEU A 22 -7.33 -11.31 1.11
N ASN A 23 -8.47 -10.83 1.60
CA ASN A 23 -9.29 -11.58 2.54
C ASN A 23 -9.98 -12.78 1.89
N LYS A 24 -10.37 -12.66 0.61
CA LYS A 24 -10.95 -13.79 -0.14
C LYS A 24 -9.94 -14.89 -0.39
N ASP A 25 -8.73 -14.53 -0.80
CA ASP A 25 -7.80 -15.47 -1.39
C ASP A 25 -6.62 -15.85 -0.49
N ILE A 26 -6.23 -14.98 0.45
CA ILE A 26 -5.01 -15.18 1.24
C ILE A 26 -5.28 -15.20 2.74
N PHE A 27 -5.95 -14.19 3.28
CA PHE A 27 -6.16 -14.04 4.73
C PHE A 27 -7.54 -14.51 5.15
N LYS A 28 -7.91 -15.75 4.80
CA LYS A 28 -9.24 -16.32 5.07
C LYS A 28 -9.50 -16.54 6.56
N ASP A 29 -8.47 -16.93 7.31
CA ASP A 29 -8.58 -17.30 8.72
C ASP A 29 -8.31 -16.12 9.66
N ASP A 30 -7.55 -15.13 9.20
CA ASP A 30 -7.26 -13.90 9.96
C ASP A 30 -7.37 -12.71 9.02
N LYS A 31 -8.59 -12.22 8.85
CA LYS A 31 -8.91 -11.16 7.91
C LYS A 31 -8.22 -9.85 8.26
N LEU A 32 -7.76 -9.17 7.23
CA LEU A 32 -7.27 -7.80 7.34
C LEU A 32 -8.43 -6.86 7.65
N ARG A 33 -8.17 -5.88 8.50
CA ARG A 33 -9.12 -4.82 8.86
C ARG A 33 -8.55 -3.48 8.49
N LEU A 34 -9.38 -2.64 7.91
CA LEU A 34 -9.02 -1.25 7.61
C LEU A 34 -8.97 -0.43 8.90
N TYR A 35 -8.01 0.48 8.98
CA TYR A 35 -8.02 1.49 10.04
C TYR A 35 -9.06 2.56 9.71
N SER A 36 -9.93 2.86 10.66
CA SER A 36 -10.89 3.94 10.53
C SER A 36 -10.34 5.30 10.97
N ASN A 37 -9.24 5.29 11.72
CA ASN A 37 -8.64 6.50 12.29
C ASN A 37 -7.56 7.04 11.33
N GLN A 38 -7.80 8.26 10.82
CA GLN A 38 -6.86 8.93 9.91
C GLN A 38 -5.51 9.28 10.55
N LYS A 39 -5.40 9.26 11.87
CA LYS A 39 -4.13 9.47 12.58
C LYS A 39 -3.16 8.31 12.43
N LYS A 40 -3.66 7.13 12.06
CA LYS A 40 -2.81 5.99 11.74
C LYS A 40 -2.17 6.21 10.38
N GLN A 41 -0.86 6.00 10.32
CA GLN A 41 -0.08 6.21 9.10
C GLN A 41 -0.08 5.01 8.15
N VAL A 42 -0.79 3.95 8.52
CA VAL A 42 -0.90 2.72 7.74
C VAL A 42 -2.37 2.41 7.48
N ASP A 43 -2.66 1.56 6.49
CA ASP A 43 -4.01 1.42 5.97
C ASP A 43 -4.79 0.26 6.57
N PHE A 44 -4.14 -0.87 6.90
CA PHE A 44 -4.83 -2.05 7.40
C PHE A 44 -3.91 -2.96 8.20
N ARG A 45 -4.52 -3.91 8.93
CA ARG A 45 -3.79 -4.84 9.81
C ARG A 45 -4.58 -6.12 10.06
N ASN A 46 -3.87 -7.15 10.52
CA ASN A 46 -4.41 -8.29 11.24
C ASN A 46 -3.45 -8.65 12.39
N GLU A 47 -3.55 -9.84 12.96
CA GLU A 47 -2.69 -10.27 14.07
C GLU A 47 -1.20 -10.32 13.67
N GLU A 48 -0.90 -10.67 12.43
CA GLU A 48 0.45 -10.97 11.96
C GLU A 48 1.08 -9.85 11.15
N ILE A 49 0.28 -9.08 10.42
CA ILE A 49 0.80 -8.05 9.51
C ILE A 49 0.17 -6.69 9.75
N VAL A 50 0.92 -5.68 9.37
CA VAL A 50 0.44 -4.32 9.18
C VAL A 50 0.81 -3.90 7.76
N GLY A 51 -0.11 -3.25 7.08
CA GLY A 51 0.06 -2.96 5.66
C GLY A 51 -0.30 -1.55 5.25
N GLU A 52 0.31 -1.14 4.16
CA GLU A 52 0.09 0.12 3.47
C GLU A 52 -0.12 -0.18 2.00
N LEU A 53 -1.06 0.50 1.37
CA LEU A 53 -1.30 0.38 -0.07
C LEU A 53 -0.95 1.68 -0.79
N LYS A 54 -0.23 1.55 -1.89
CA LYS A 54 -0.03 2.61 -2.87
C LYS A 54 -0.54 2.15 -4.22
N SER A 55 -1.45 2.92 -4.80
CA SER A 55 -1.94 2.70 -6.15
C SER A 55 -1.13 3.51 -7.13
N ARG A 56 -0.84 2.92 -8.29
CA ARG A 56 -0.04 3.55 -9.34
C ARG A 56 -0.78 3.47 -10.68
N THR A 57 -0.51 4.42 -11.55
CA THR A 57 -1.10 4.48 -12.90
C THR A 57 -0.15 3.96 -13.98
N ASN A 58 0.93 3.28 -13.57
CA ASN A 58 1.92 2.68 -14.45
C ASN A 58 2.04 1.18 -14.20
N LYS A 59 2.75 0.49 -15.09
CA LYS A 59 3.11 -0.91 -14.90
C LYS A 59 4.19 -1.05 -13.83
N HIS A 60 4.28 -2.22 -13.20
CA HIS A 60 5.24 -2.46 -12.13
C HIS A 60 6.70 -2.21 -12.53
N ASN A 61 7.02 -2.42 -13.81
CA ASN A 61 8.38 -2.30 -14.35
C ASN A 61 8.60 -1.05 -15.21
N ALA A 62 7.70 -0.08 -15.15
CA ALA A 62 7.87 1.19 -15.88
C ALA A 62 9.09 1.97 -15.40
N TYR A 63 9.46 1.80 -14.12
CA TYR A 63 10.63 2.43 -13.51
C TYR A 63 11.44 1.38 -12.74
N PRO A 64 12.75 1.59 -12.53
CA PRO A 64 13.58 0.63 -11.80
C PRO A 64 13.28 0.56 -10.31
N THR A 65 12.64 1.59 -9.75
CA THR A 65 12.25 1.65 -8.34
C THR A 65 10.80 2.07 -8.19
N THR A 66 10.19 1.67 -7.09
CA THR A 66 8.94 2.27 -6.62
C THR A 66 9.22 3.03 -5.32
N PHE A 67 8.31 3.93 -4.92
CA PHE A 67 8.58 4.81 -3.77
C PHE A 67 7.31 5.13 -3.00
N PHE A 68 7.51 5.53 -1.74
CA PHE A 68 6.46 6.02 -0.85
C PHE A 68 7.08 6.87 0.25
N GLY A 69 6.25 7.59 1.00
CA GLY A 69 6.73 8.47 2.07
C GLY A 69 7.41 7.72 3.21
N TYR A 70 8.57 8.21 3.66
CA TYR A 70 9.30 7.62 4.77
C TYR A 70 8.50 7.66 6.09
N ASN A 71 7.53 8.57 6.21
CA ASN A 71 6.69 8.66 7.40
C ASN A 71 5.99 7.33 7.77
N LYS A 72 5.76 6.46 6.78
CA LYS A 72 5.14 5.15 7.02
C LYS A 72 6.07 4.23 7.81
N ILE A 73 7.34 4.16 7.40
CA ILE A 73 8.34 3.35 8.10
C ILE A 73 8.65 3.97 9.47
N LYS A 74 8.83 5.29 9.51
CA LYS A 74 9.10 6.02 10.77
C LYS A 74 8.00 5.77 11.80
N TYR A 75 6.73 5.81 11.36
CA TYR A 75 5.58 5.52 12.24
C TYR A 75 5.68 4.13 12.86
N LEU A 76 5.97 3.12 12.04
CA LEU A 76 6.07 1.73 12.51
C LEU A 76 7.25 1.50 13.44
N ILE A 77 8.38 2.18 13.19
CA ILE A 77 9.54 2.15 14.09
C ILE A 77 9.19 2.81 15.43
N ASP A 78 8.59 3.99 15.41
CA ASP A 78 8.23 4.73 16.61
C ASP A 78 7.20 3.99 17.47
N GLU A 79 6.26 3.29 16.83
CA GLU A 79 5.26 2.44 17.52
C GLU A 79 5.84 1.10 17.96
N ASP A 80 7.07 0.79 17.57
CA ASP A 80 7.72 -0.50 17.87
C ASP A 80 6.86 -1.70 17.47
N ASP A 81 6.25 -1.60 16.29
CA ASP A 81 5.32 -2.62 15.79
C ASP A 81 6.09 -3.91 15.49
N LYS A 82 5.71 -5.01 16.11
CA LYS A 82 6.40 -6.31 16.00
C LYS A 82 5.82 -7.19 14.89
N ARG A 83 4.74 -6.76 14.25
CA ARG A 83 4.15 -7.51 13.13
C ARG A 83 5.04 -7.39 11.90
N VAL A 84 4.74 -8.19 10.88
CA VAL A 84 5.40 -8.08 9.58
C VAL A 84 4.85 -6.86 8.87
N TRP A 85 5.73 -5.99 8.36
CA TRP A 85 5.30 -4.77 7.64
C TRP A 85 5.30 -5.06 6.15
N LYS A 86 4.12 -4.91 5.53
CA LYS A 86 3.91 -5.18 4.12
C LYS A 86 3.45 -3.93 3.40
N PHE A 87 4.17 -3.58 2.35
CA PHE A 87 3.85 -2.43 1.50
C PHE A 87 3.38 -2.95 0.15
N TYR A 88 2.08 -2.78 -0.10
CA TYR A 88 1.43 -3.26 -1.32
C TYR A 88 1.40 -2.15 -2.36
N PHE A 89 1.65 -2.54 -3.60
CA PHE A 89 1.61 -1.64 -4.75
C PHE A 89 0.64 -2.22 -5.78
N LEU A 90 -0.40 -1.47 -6.07
CA LEU A 90 -1.38 -1.84 -7.08
C LEU A 90 -1.06 -1.08 -8.36
N PHE A 91 -0.48 -1.79 -9.32
CA PHE A 91 -0.11 -1.26 -10.62
C PHE A 91 -1.19 -1.57 -11.66
N THR A 92 -1.03 -1.03 -12.87
CA THR A 92 -1.95 -1.33 -13.98
C THR A 92 -1.86 -2.77 -14.46
N ASP A 93 -0.79 -3.48 -14.11
CA ASP A 93 -0.57 -4.88 -14.51
C ASP A 93 -0.62 -5.88 -13.36
N GLY A 94 -0.96 -5.45 -12.15
CA GLY A 94 -1.11 -6.38 -11.05
C GLY A 94 -0.85 -5.82 -9.66
N LEU A 95 -1.04 -6.68 -8.68
CA LEU A 95 -0.77 -6.39 -7.26
C LEU A 95 0.57 -7.02 -6.88
N TYR A 96 1.41 -6.20 -6.28
CA TYR A 96 2.75 -6.58 -5.80
C TYR A 96 2.91 -6.18 -4.34
N VAL A 97 3.83 -6.83 -3.64
CA VAL A 97 4.12 -6.51 -2.24
C VAL A 97 5.63 -6.46 -2.00
N TRP A 98 6.05 -5.50 -1.20
CA TRP A 98 7.37 -5.47 -0.60
C TRP A 98 7.22 -5.70 0.90
N THR A 99 7.88 -6.74 1.41
CA THR A 99 7.97 -6.97 2.84
C THR A 99 9.15 -6.18 3.37
N TYR A 100 8.93 -5.37 4.39
CA TYR A 100 9.98 -4.52 4.96
C TYR A 100 11.24 -5.31 5.25
N ASN A 101 12.36 -4.79 4.78
CA ASN A 101 13.70 -5.29 5.08
C ASN A 101 14.62 -4.06 5.08
N LYS A 102 15.26 -3.82 6.22
CA LYS A 102 16.10 -2.62 6.42
C LYS A 102 17.24 -2.49 5.42
N ASP A 103 17.64 -3.58 4.76
CA ASP A 103 18.75 -3.61 3.81
C ASP A 103 18.31 -3.49 2.35
N GLN A 104 17.01 -3.27 2.07
CA GLN A 104 16.45 -3.28 0.73
C GLN A 104 15.92 -1.94 0.26
N TYR A 105 16.19 -0.84 0.96
CA TYR A 105 15.68 0.46 0.54
C TYR A 105 16.66 1.57 0.83
N GLU A 106 16.44 2.69 0.14
CA GLU A 106 17.14 3.97 0.40
C GLU A 106 16.12 5.03 0.76
N VAL A 107 16.54 5.98 1.58
CA VAL A 107 15.77 7.20 1.84
C VAL A 107 16.43 8.34 1.08
N ARG A 108 15.65 9.04 0.26
CA ARG A 108 16.11 10.23 -0.46
C ARG A 108 15.12 11.35 -0.24
N ASP A 109 15.63 12.58 -0.21
CA ASP A 109 14.77 13.75 -0.13
C ASP A 109 14.16 14.05 -1.50
N TYR A 110 12.87 14.32 -1.49
CA TYR A 110 12.13 14.72 -2.68
C TYR A 110 11.60 16.14 -2.48
N GLN A 111 11.83 17.03 -3.45
CA GLN A 111 11.32 18.39 -3.43
C GLN A 111 9.89 18.39 -3.98
N HIS A 112 8.91 18.50 -3.10
CA HIS A 112 7.50 18.65 -3.48
C HIS A 112 7.19 20.13 -3.69
N LYS A 113 6.43 20.45 -4.73
CA LYS A 113 6.10 21.85 -5.08
C LYS A 113 5.43 22.62 -3.95
N GLU A 114 4.53 21.96 -3.23
CA GLU A 114 3.70 22.60 -2.21
C GLU A 114 4.10 22.25 -0.77
N ARG A 115 4.68 21.06 -0.57
CA ARG A 115 4.96 20.52 0.77
C ARG A 115 6.42 20.63 1.20
N GLY A 116 7.28 21.18 0.34
CA GLY A 116 8.70 21.31 0.62
C GLY A 116 9.46 20.01 0.44
N ILE A 117 10.52 19.83 1.22
CA ILE A 117 11.36 18.62 1.14
C ILE A 117 10.72 17.51 1.94
N ILE A 118 10.49 16.37 1.30
CA ILE A 118 9.86 15.20 1.88
C ILE A 118 10.79 14.01 1.73
N PRO A 119 11.17 13.33 2.83
CA PRO A 119 11.94 12.10 2.72
C PRO A 119 11.07 10.98 2.16
N GLN A 120 11.58 10.26 1.17
CA GLN A 120 10.89 9.16 0.52
C GLN A 120 11.74 7.90 0.51
N VAL A 121 11.07 6.77 0.61
CA VAL A 121 11.64 5.43 0.53
C VAL A 121 11.63 4.99 -0.93
N TYR A 122 12.78 4.52 -1.41
CA TYR A 122 12.93 3.96 -2.76
C TYR A 122 13.31 2.49 -2.64
N VAL A 123 12.52 1.63 -3.28
CA VAL A 123 12.72 0.18 -3.29
C VAL A 123 12.90 -0.28 -4.73
N ASP A 124 13.96 -1.03 -5.00
CA ASP A 124 14.17 -1.63 -6.32
C ASP A 124 13.05 -2.64 -6.59
N ILE A 125 12.49 -2.60 -7.80
CA ILE A 125 11.36 -3.47 -8.17
C ILE A 125 11.72 -4.96 -8.10
N LYS A 126 13.00 -5.33 -8.14
CA LYS A 126 13.41 -6.73 -7.99
C LYS A 126 13.04 -7.33 -6.64
N TYR A 127 12.82 -6.48 -5.62
CA TYR A 127 12.40 -6.92 -4.28
C TYR A 127 10.89 -7.06 -4.14
N LEU A 128 10.13 -6.69 -5.14
CA LEU A 128 8.68 -6.82 -5.12
C LEU A 128 8.29 -8.26 -5.45
N GLU A 129 7.37 -8.80 -4.68
CA GLU A 129 6.77 -10.10 -4.95
C GLU A 129 5.43 -9.91 -5.62
N LYS A 130 5.18 -10.59 -6.74
CA LYS A 130 3.90 -10.53 -7.42
C LYS A 130 2.86 -11.36 -6.68
N ILE A 131 1.74 -10.76 -6.34
CA ILE A 131 0.62 -11.42 -5.68
C ILE A 131 -0.38 -11.92 -6.72
N SER A 132 -0.77 -11.06 -7.67
CA SER A 132 -1.79 -11.42 -8.67
C SER A 132 -1.77 -10.49 -9.87
N SER A 133 -2.07 -11.04 -11.05
CA SER A 133 -2.36 -10.25 -12.25
C SER A 133 -3.86 -9.99 -12.43
N ASN A 134 -4.71 -10.61 -11.58
CA ASN A 134 -6.16 -10.52 -11.72
C ASN A 134 -6.76 -9.28 -11.07
N ILE A 135 -5.97 -8.55 -10.30
CA ILE A 135 -6.36 -7.30 -9.67
C ILE A 135 -5.36 -6.23 -10.08
N THR A 136 -5.86 -5.08 -10.52
CA THR A 136 -5.05 -3.96 -11.04
C THR A 136 -5.59 -2.64 -10.52
N SER A 137 -4.86 -1.56 -10.78
CA SER A 137 -5.29 -0.21 -10.40
C SER A 137 -6.56 0.23 -11.16
N ASN A 138 -6.98 -0.50 -12.19
CA ASN A 138 -8.21 -0.26 -12.95
C ASN A 138 -9.36 -1.18 -12.53
N SER A 139 -9.15 -2.07 -11.57
CA SER A 139 -10.20 -2.97 -11.08
C SER A 139 -11.31 -2.20 -10.38
N CYS A 140 -12.53 -2.76 -10.45
CA CYS A 140 -13.69 -2.22 -9.75
C CYS A 140 -13.90 -2.91 -8.41
N LEU A 141 -14.53 -2.21 -7.48
CA LEU A 141 -14.90 -2.78 -6.19
C LEU A 141 -15.98 -3.84 -6.41
N PRO A 142 -15.78 -5.09 -5.96
CA PRO A 142 -16.79 -6.13 -6.11
C PRO A 142 -18.07 -5.79 -5.36
N SER A 143 -19.23 -6.23 -5.88
CA SER A 143 -20.52 -5.94 -5.24
C SER A 143 -20.65 -6.53 -3.84
N ASP A 144 -19.94 -7.63 -3.56
CA ASP A 144 -19.95 -8.34 -2.27
C ASP A 144 -18.83 -7.90 -1.31
N TRP A 145 -18.21 -6.76 -1.57
CA TRP A 145 -17.02 -6.30 -0.82
C TRP A 145 -17.24 -6.23 0.69
N GLU A 146 -18.44 -5.85 1.14
CA GLU A 146 -18.74 -5.71 2.57
C GLU A 146 -18.64 -7.04 3.32
N ASP A 147 -18.90 -8.15 2.64
CA ASP A 147 -18.79 -9.48 3.25
C ASP A 147 -17.36 -9.86 3.62
N PHE A 148 -16.36 -9.19 3.03
CA PHE A 148 -14.95 -9.52 3.21
C PHE A 148 -14.15 -8.48 3.97
N ILE A 149 -14.71 -7.30 4.23
CA ILE A 149 -13.99 -6.21 4.91
C ILE A 149 -14.43 -6.05 6.37
N ASN A 150 -15.66 -6.36 6.69
CA ASN A 150 -16.21 -6.18 8.04
C ASN A 150 -16.01 -7.40 8.92
#